data_ad83b57c7819e4ec88e7105163c963ac
#
_entry.id   ad83b57c7819e4ec88e7105163c963ac
#
_cell.length_a   1.000
_cell.length_b   1.000
_cell.length_c   1.000
_cell.angle_alpha   90.00
_cell.angle_beta   90.00
_cell.angle_gamma   90.00
#
_symmetry.space_group_name_H-M   'P 1'
#
loop_
_entity.id
_entity.type
_entity.pdbx_description
1 polymer ?
#
loop_
_entity_poly.entity_id
_entity_poly.type
_entity_poly.pdbx_seq_one_letter_code
_entity_poly.pdbx_strand_id
1 'polypeptide(L)'
;MGIGPSITIAATASAQVPQPGGVLAVAPEEAAGWLRPLPVEALHSIGPRQAAVLRDYGIHCVGLLAAVPPATVQRLLGGKAGRLAADRARGIDPRPVVPRALPATASVRYHFDQHTLDGAEVRAALLRLVVELGTRLRGRGQVARALTLTLQFAGGGRWEKTRRLAAPSGHEDDLRQLAYQLMDAAALQRGRLTALVLKGEDLIDADQAAWQLSLDDAREARLAAESAVDRVRDKFGPQVIGPAAVFRRAS
;
A
#
# COMPACT_ATOMS: atom_id res chain seq x y z
N MET A 1 16.32 -12.45 -3.50
CA MET A 1 16.01 -11.44 -4.54
C MET A 1 16.39 -11.98 -5.91
N GLY A 2 15.51 -11.87 -6.93
CA GLY A 2 15.81 -12.24 -8.32
C GLY A 2 16.16 -11.02 -9.16
N ILE A 3 17.17 -11.14 -10.01
CA ILE A 3 17.59 -10.11 -10.99
C ILE A 3 17.52 -10.76 -12.37
N GLY A 4 17.00 -10.05 -13.37
CA GLY A 4 16.90 -10.56 -14.74
C GLY A 4 16.54 -9.48 -15.76
N PRO A 5 16.63 -9.81 -17.06
CA PRO A 5 16.41 -8.86 -18.15
C PRO A 5 14.96 -8.43 -18.33
N SER A 6 14.01 -9.11 -17.69
CA SER A 6 12.60 -8.76 -17.75
C SER A 6 11.92 -9.02 -16.40
N ILE A 7 10.72 -8.43 -16.21
CA ILE A 7 9.91 -8.64 -15.00
C ILE A 7 9.63 -10.14 -14.79
N THR A 8 9.33 -10.87 -15.86
CA THR A 8 9.06 -12.31 -15.77
C THR A 8 10.28 -13.08 -15.28
N ILE A 9 11.47 -12.81 -15.81
CA ILE A 9 12.71 -13.50 -15.40
C ILE A 9 13.05 -13.16 -13.96
N ALA A 10 13.06 -11.88 -13.61
CA ALA A 10 13.40 -11.43 -12.25
C ALA A 10 12.43 -11.98 -11.19
N ALA A 11 11.13 -12.00 -11.49
CA ALA A 11 10.11 -12.53 -10.58
C ALA A 11 10.21 -14.06 -10.44
N THR A 12 10.43 -14.80 -11.55
CA THR A 12 10.65 -16.24 -11.52
C THR A 12 11.92 -16.58 -10.74
N ALA A 13 13.02 -15.84 -10.98
CA ALA A 13 14.27 -16.03 -10.25
C ALA A 13 14.11 -15.75 -8.75
N SER A 14 13.35 -14.70 -8.40
CA SER A 14 13.08 -14.38 -6.98
C SER A 14 12.36 -15.51 -6.25
N ALA A 15 11.45 -16.22 -6.91
CA ALA A 15 10.74 -17.38 -6.35
C ALA A 15 11.63 -18.64 -6.21
N GLN A 16 12.74 -18.70 -6.93
CA GLN A 16 13.70 -19.82 -6.88
C GLN A 16 14.83 -19.61 -5.86
N VAL A 17 14.92 -18.43 -5.23
CA VAL A 17 15.94 -18.18 -4.20
C VAL A 17 15.66 -19.02 -2.96
N PRO A 18 16.61 -19.90 -2.52
CA PRO A 18 16.40 -20.73 -1.34
C PRO A 18 16.36 -19.91 -0.04
N GLN A 19 15.73 -20.48 0.98
CA GLN A 19 15.79 -19.94 2.35
C GLN A 19 17.19 -20.19 2.95
N PRO A 20 17.79 -19.30 3.76
CA PRO A 20 17.18 -18.11 4.38
C PRO A 20 17.21 -16.84 3.52
N GLY A 21 17.56 -16.90 2.24
CA GLY A 21 17.56 -15.78 1.32
C GLY A 21 18.84 -15.75 0.46
N GLY A 22 18.91 -14.78 -0.44
CA GLY A 22 20.03 -14.63 -1.34
C GLY A 22 19.70 -13.77 -2.56
N VAL A 23 20.62 -13.77 -3.53
CA VAL A 23 20.46 -13.11 -4.82
C VAL A 23 20.67 -14.14 -5.92
N LEU A 24 19.68 -14.26 -6.84
CA LEU A 24 19.82 -15.05 -8.05
C LEU A 24 19.74 -14.09 -9.26
N ALA A 25 20.86 -13.93 -9.95
CA ALA A 25 20.93 -13.12 -11.16
C ALA A 25 20.92 -14.05 -12.39
N VAL A 26 20.14 -13.70 -13.39
CA VAL A 26 20.03 -14.41 -14.66
C VAL A 26 20.40 -13.44 -15.77
N ALA A 27 21.46 -13.73 -16.51
CA ALA A 27 21.93 -12.89 -17.62
C ALA A 27 20.95 -12.97 -18.82
N PRO A 28 20.88 -11.93 -19.67
CA PRO A 28 19.97 -11.92 -20.82
C PRO A 28 20.16 -13.12 -21.76
N GLU A 29 21.39 -13.48 -22.04
CA GLU A 29 21.79 -14.59 -22.93
C GLU A 29 21.46 -15.96 -22.34
N GLU A 30 21.41 -16.08 -21.03
CA GLU A 30 21.13 -17.33 -20.33
C GLU A 30 19.62 -17.52 -20.04
N ALA A 31 18.82 -16.45 -20.12
CA ALA A 31 17.44 -16.42 -19.64
C ALA A 31 16.55 -17.53 -20.24
N ALA A 32 16.63 -17.74 -21.54
CA ALA A 32 15.84 -18.77 -22.21
C ALA A 32 16.27 -20.19 -21.80
N GLY A 33 17.59 -20.43 -21.70
CA GLY A 33 18.16 -21.70 -21.25
C GLY A 33 17.82 -22.02 -19.81
N TRP A 34 17.91 -21.02 -18.94
CA TRP A 34 17.59 -21.13 -17.52
C TRP A 34 16.11 -21.41 -17.25
N LEU A 35 15.19 -20.82 -18.03
CA LEU A 35 13.75 -21.08 -17.88
C LEU A 35 13.37 -22.51 -18.28
N ARG A 36 13.99 -23.10 -19.31
CA ARG A 36 13.55 -24.35 -19.95
C ARG A 36 13.35 -25.52 -18.98
N PRO A 37 14.26 -25.83 -18.05
CA PRO A 37 14.11 -26.96 -17.13
C PRO A 37 13.13 -26.71 -16.00
N LEU A 38 12.72 -25.45 -15.75
CA LEU A 38 11.85 -25.14 -14.62
C LEU A 38 10.46 -25.75 -14.80
N PRO A 39 9.82 -26.23 -13.73
CA PRO A 39 8.45 -26.69 -13.76
C PRO A 39 7.54 -25.52 -14.17
N VAL A 40 6.46 -25.84 -14.91
CA VAL A 40 5.59 -24.82 -15.51
C VAL A 40 4.96 -23.87 -14.49
N GLU A 41 4.70 -24.34 -13.28
CA GLU A 41 4.19 -23.54 -12.15
C GLU A 41 5.20 -22.55 -11.57
N ALA A 42 6.48 -22.76 -11.82
CA ALA A 42 7.53 -21.83 -11.38
C ALA A 42 7.55 -20.56 -12.23
N LEU A 43 7.00 -20.62 -13.45
CA LEU A 43 6.96 -19.45 -14.33
C LEU A 43 6.04 -18.37 -13.74
N HIS A 44 6.60 -17.19 -13.54
CA HIS A 44 5.83 -16.05 -13.02
C HIS A 44 4.52 -15.84 -13.80
N SER A 45 3.42 -15.75 -13.06
CA SER A 45 2.03 -15.60 -13.56
C SER A 45 1.33 -16.86 -14.06
N ILE A 46 1.91 -18.02 -13.94
CA ILE A 46 1.19 -19.28 -14.06
C ILE A 46 0.63 -19.65 -12.69
N GLY A 47 -0.68 -19.56 -12.53
CA GLY A 47 -1.35 -19.95 -11.29
C GLY A 47 -1.60 -21.47 -11.19
N PRO A 48 -1.94 -22.00 -10.00
CA PRO A 48 -2.14 -23.44 -9.80
C PRO A 48 -3.16 -24.09 -10.78
N ARG A 49 -4.26 -23.39 -11.08
CA ARG A 49 -5.26 -23.88 -12.04
C ARG A 49 -4.72 -24.00 -13.46
N GLN A 50 -3.94 -23.02 -13.90
CA GLN A 50 -3.33 -23.02 -15.22
C GLN A 50 -2.26 -24.10 -15.31
N ALA A 51 -1.44 -24.27 -14.27
CA ALA A 51 -0.45 -25.31 -14.19
C ALA A 51 -1.09 -26.71 -14.25
N ALA A 52 -2.22 -26.93 -13.58
CA ALA A 52 -2.97 -28.18 -13.64
C ALA A 52 -3.42 -28.49 -15.09
N VAL A 53 -4.08 -27.52 -15.75
CA VAL A 53 -4.50 -27.67 -17.16
C VAL A 53 -3.31 -28.02 -18.04
N LEU A 54 -2.18 -27.30 -17.93
CA LEU A 54 -1.01 -27.58 -18.77
C LEU A 54 -0.45 -28.98 -18.52
N ARG A 55 -0.39 -29.44 -17.27
CA ARG A 55 0.07 -30.80 -16.92
C ARG A 55 -0.83 -31.89 -17.45
N ASP A 56 -2.15 -31.69 -17.47
CA ASP A 56 -3.12 -32.62 -18.03
C ASP A 56 -2.87 -32.85 -19.53
N TYR A 57 -2.28 -31.86 -20.22
CA TYR A 57 -1.86 -31.96 -21.60
C TYR A 57 -0.37 -32.31 -21.80
N GLY A 58 0.30 -32.81 -20.75
CA GLY A 58 1.70 -33.24 -20.78
C GLY A 58 2.74 -32.12 -20.77
N ILE A 59 2.33 -30.89 -20.52
CA ILE A 59 3.23 -29.71 -20.47
C ILE A 59 3.69 -29.52 -19.02
N HIS A 60 4.80 -30.17 -18.63
CA HIS A 60 5.28 -30.18 -17.25
C HIS A 60 6.35 -29.11 -16.98
N CYS A 61 7.06 -28.65 -17.99
CA CYS A 61 8.12 -27.66 -17.85
C CYS A 61 7.96 -26.48 -18.82
N VAL A 62 8.65 -25.39 -18.50
CA VAL A 62 8.61 -24.15 -19.30
C VAL A 62 9.12 -24.37 -20.72
N GLY A 63 10.13 -25.25 -20.89
CA GLY A 63 10.66 -25.57 -22.21
C GLY A 63 9.63 -26.23 -23.14
N LEU A 64 8.80 -27.13 -22.61
CA LEU A 64 7.68 -27.72 -23.37
C LEU A 64 6.64 -26.64 -23.68
N LEU A 65 6.28 -25.80 -22.73
CA LEU A 65 5.34 -24.70 -22.97
C LEU A 65 5.83 -23.74 -24.06
N ALA A 66 7.12 -23.42 -24.08
CA ALA A 66 7.73 -22.57 -25.08
C ALA A 66 7.71 -23.19 -26.51
N ALA A 67 7.74 -24.53 -26.60
CA ALA A 67 7.70 -25.26 -27.86
C ALA A 67 6.28 -25.39 -28.44
N VAL A 68 5.24 -25.27 -27.60
CA VAL A 68 3.83 -25.35 -28.06
C VAL A 68 3.47 -24.10 -28.86
N PRO A 69 2.75 -24.25 -30.00
CA PRO A 69 2.26 -23.12 -30.75
C PRO A 69 1.37 -22.20 -29.90
N PRO A 70 1.53 -20.86 -29.96
CA PRO A 70 0.76 -19.92 -29.15
C PRO A 70 -0.75 -20.08 -29.25
N ALA A 71 -1.26 -20.40 -30.43
CA ALA A 71 -2.69 -20.65 -30.66
C ALA A 71 -3.21 -21.84 -29.83
N THR A 72 -2.40 -22.88 -29.64
CA THR A 72 -2.75 -24.03 -28.81
C THR A 72 -2.78 -23.63 -27.33
N VAL A 73 -1.77 -22.91 -26.85
CA VAL A 73 -1.74 -22.40 -25.46
C VAL A 73 -2.93 -21.47 -25.17
N GLN A 74 -3.31 -20.65 -26.16
CA GLN A 74 -4.50 -19.79 -26.05
C GLN A 74 -5.82 -20.61 -25.96
N ARG A 75 -5.93 -21.73 -26.66
CA ARG A 75 -7.10 -22.61 -26.50
C ARG A 75 -7.18 -23.26 -25.14
N LEU A 76 -6.03 -23.61 -24.54
CA LEU A 76 -5.96 -24.28 -23.25
C LEU A 76 -6.22 -23.32 -22.09
N LEU A 77 -5.63 -22.12 -22.12
CA LEU A 77 -5.62 -21.16 -20.99
C LEU A 77 -6.51 -19.92 -21.20
N GLY A 78 -7.15 -19.81 -22.36
CA GLY A 78 -7.90 -18.62 -22.78
C GLY A 78 -7.03 -17.63 -23.55
N GLY A 79 -7.65 -16.80 -24.40
CA GLY A 79 -6.97 -15.99 -25.41
C GLY A 79 -5.84 -15.09 -24.85
N LYS A 80 -6.13 -14.24 -23.87
CA LYS A 80 -5.14 -13.31 -23.27
C LYS A 80 -4.13 -14.05 -22.39
N ALA A 81 -4.60 -14.91 -21.50
CA ALA A 81 -3.75 -15.63 -20.56
C ALA A 81 -2.79 -16.59 -21.30
N GLY A 82 -3.30 -17.33 -22.30
CA GLY A 82 -2.50 -18.25 -23.10
C GLY A 82 -1.44 -17.55 -23.94
N ARG A 83 -1.75 -16.40 -24.54
CA ARG A 83 -0.75 -15.58 -25.25
C ARG A 83 0.38 -15.17 -24.33
N LEU A 84 0.04 -14.57 -23.17
CA LEU A 84 1.04 -14.15 -22.19
C LEU A 84 1.88 -15.31 -21.66
N ALA A 85 1.28 -16.47 -21.43
CA ALA A 85 2.01 -17.66 -20.98
C ALA A 85 3.01 -18.14 -22.06
N ALA A 86 2.59 -18.20 -23.32
CA ALA A 86 3.45 -18.60 -24.43
C ALA A 86 4.61 -17.62 -24.66
N ASP A 87 4.37 -16.32 -24.57
CA ASP A 87 5.43 -15.29 -24.71
C ASP A 87 6.43 -15.37 -23.55
N ARG A 88 5.95 -15.46 -22.33
CA ARG A 88 6.79 -15.53 -21.12
C ARG A 88 7.62 -16.81 -21.05
N ALA A 89 7.08 -17.94 -21.51
CA ALA A 89 7.83 -19.19 -21.60
C ALA A 89 9.03 -19.08 -22.55
N ARG A 90 8.98 -18.18 -23.53
CA ARG A 90 10.09 -17.84 -24.44
C ARG A 90 10.99 -16.73 -23.93
N GLY A 91 10.75 -16.23 -22.71
CA GLY A 91 11.47 -15.10 -22.13
C GLY A 91 11.01 -13.72 -22.62
N ILE A 92 9.93 -13.67 -23.42
CA ILE A 92 9.41 -12.41 -24.00
C ILE A 92 8.49 -11.74 -22.98
N ASP A 93 8.89 -10.57 -22.49
CA ASP A 93 8.06 -9.72 -21.64
C ASP A 93 8.36 -8.25 -21.97
N PRO A 94 7.53 -7.61 -22.81
CA PRO A 94 7.78 -6.26 -23.29
C PRO A 94 7.45 -5.17 -22.25
N ARG A 95 7.01 -5.55 -21.06
CA ARG A 95 6.65 -4.57 -20.02
C ARG A 95 7.89 -3.82 -19.54
N PRO A 96 7.90 -2.48 -19.62
CA PRO A 96 9.00 -1.70 -19.06
C PRO A 96 8.99 -1.82 -17.52
N VAL A 97 10.18 -1.82 -16.93
CA VAL A 97 10.32 -1.64 -15.48
C VAL A 97 10.23 -0.15 -15.20
N VAL A 98 9.10 0.25 -14.66
CA VAL A 98 8.90 1.63 -14.20
C VAL A 98 8.92 1.66 -12.67
N PRO A 99 9.52 2.68 -12.05
CA PRO A 99 9.42 2.88 -10.61
C PRO A 99 7.95 2.89 -10.20
N ARG A 100 7.64 2.22 -9.09
CA ARG A 100 6.28 2.23 -8.59
C ARG A 100 5.91 3.66 -8.22
N ALA A 101 4.87 4.19 -8.84
CA ALA A 101 4.31 5.47 -8.46
C ALA A 101 3.94 5.46 -6.97
N LEU A 102 4.13 6.57 -6.29
CA LEU A 102 3.67 6.73 -4.92
C LEU A 102 2.15 6.48 -4.86
N PRO A 103 1.65 5.86 -3.78
CA PRO A 103 0.22 5.60 -3.66
C PRO A 103 -0.58 6.90 -3.72
N ALA A 104 -1.69 6.91 -4.45
CA ALA A 104 -2.63 8.05 -4.48
C ALA A 104 -3.43 8.21 -3.19
N THR A 105 -3.35 7.24 -2.27
CA THR A 105 -4.04 7.27 -0.98
C THR A 105 -3.18 6.67 0.12
N ALA A 106 -3.42 7.09 1.36
CA ALA A 106 -2.81 6.49 2.56
C ALA A 106 -3.88 6.32 3.63
N SER A 107 -3.99 5.16 4.24
CA SER A 107 -4.96 4.89 5.28
C SER A 107 -4.31 4.35 6.54
N VAL A 108 -4.85 4.76 7.68
CA VAL A 108 -4.50 4.29 9.03
C VAL A 108 -5.78 3.84 9.72
N ARG A 109 -5.66 2.84 10.60
CA ARG A 109 -6.82 2.24 11.26
C ARG A 109 -6.55 2.05 12.75
N TYR A 110 -7.57 2.27 13.55
CA TYR A 110 -7.59 1.96 14.98
C TYR A 110 -8.77 1.02 15.27
N HIS A 111 -8.51 -0.06 16.00
CA HIS A 111 -9.54 -0.96 16.53
C HIS A 111 -9.67 -0.74 18.02
N PHE A 112 -10.91 -0.67 18.49
CA PHE A 112 -11.19 -0.62 19.92
C PHE A 112 -11.24 -2.05 20.47
N ASP A 113 -10.47 -2.31 21.53
CA ASP A 113 -10.46 -3.62 22.20
C ASP A 113 -11.85 -3.94 22.81
N GLN A 114 -12.52 -2.90 23.28
CA GLN A 114 -13.92 -2.93 23.71
C GLN A 114 -14.71 -1.94 22.89
N HIS A 115 -15.92 -2.33 22.48
CA HIS A 115 -16.80 -1.45 21.72
C HIS A 115 -17.16 -0.22 22.57
N THR A 116 -16.79 0.96 22.09
CA THR A 116 -16.92 2.19 22.87
C THR A 116 -18.06 3.10 22.41
N LEU A 117 -18.64 3.83 23.36
CA LEU A 117 -19.50 4.98 23.15
C LEU A 117 -18.85 6.27 23.66
N ASP A 118 -17.68 6.16 24.29
CA ASP A 118 -17.01 7.30 24.92
C ASP A 118 -16.41 8.22 23.84
N GLY A 119 -16.98 9.42 23.71
CA GLY A 119 -16.50 10.44 22.78
C GLY A 119 -15.08 10.91 23.05
N ALA A 120 -14.62 10.87 24.31
CA ALA A 120 -13.25 11.24 24.64
C ALA A 120 -12.25 10.18 24.18
N GLU A 121 -12.58 8.91 24.35
CA GLU A 121 -11.80 7.78 23.85
C GLU A 121 -11.72 7.81 22.32
N VAL A 122 -12.84 8.03 21.63
CA VAL A 122 -12.92 8.15 20.17
C VAL A 122 -12.08 9.32 19.67
N ARG A 123 -12.12 10.48 20.34
CA ARG A 123 -11.27 11.63 19.98
C ARG A 123 -9.79 11.35 20.18
N ALA A 124 -9.41 10.66 21.25
CA ALA A 124 -8.03 10.26 21.50
C ALA A 124 -7.53 9.27 20.43
N ALA A 125 -8.35 8.28 20.07
CA ALA A 125 -8.05 7.34 18.99
C ALA A 125 -7.92 8.05 17.63
N LEU A 126 -8.81 8.99 17.31
CA LEU A 126 -8.72 9.78 16.09
C LEU A 126 -7.46 10.64 16.03
N LEU A 127 -7.07 11.26 17.17
CA LEU A 127 -5.84 12.03 17.26
C LEU A 127 -4.60 11.14 17.01
N ARG A 128 -4.60 9.91 17.53
CA ARG A 128 -3.55 8.93 17.23
C ARG A 128 -3.46 8.65 15.74
N LEU A 129 -4.60 8.46 15.05
CA LEU A 129 -4.64 8.25 13.61
C LEU A 129 -4.15 9.47 12.82
N VAL A 130 -4.46 10.68 13.27
CA VAL A 130 -3.96 11.92 12.65
C VAL A 130 -2.43 11.98 12.71
N VAL A 131 -1.85 11.71 13.87
CA VAL A 131 -0.39 11.68 14.05
C VAL A 131 0.24 10.62 13.15
N GLU A 132 -0.30 9.40 13.15
CA GLU A 132 0.21 8.30 12.31
C GLU A 132 0.11 8.62 10.81
N LEU A 133 -1.02 9.18 10.37
CA LEU A 133 -1.20 9.58 8.97
C LEU A 133 -0.24 10.71 8.58
N GLY A 134 -0.12 11.76 9.40
CA GLY A 134 0.79 12.88 9.17
C GLY A 134 2.24 12.43 9.04
N THR A 135 2.73 11.65 9.99
CA THR A 135 4.08 11.05 9.95
C THR A 135 4.30 10.23 8.68
N ARG A 136 3.29 9.39 8.29
CA ARG A 136 3.37 8.57 7.07
C ARG A 136 3.40 9.41 5.79
N LEU A 137 2.63 10.49 5.71
CA LEU A 137 2.62 11.39 4.56
C LEU A 137 3.95 12.13 4.44
N ARG A 138 4.44 12.73 5.52
CA ARG A 138 5.74 13.44 5.52
C ARG A 138 6.91 12.50 5.21
N GLY A 139 6.92 11.30 5.78
CA GLY A 139 7.96 10.31 5.48
C GLY A 139 7.98 9.83 4.02
N ARG A 140 6.91 10.08 3.25
CA ARG A 140 6.82 9.79 1.81
C ARG A 140 7.00 11.03 0.94
N GLY A 141 7.18 12.21 1.53
CA GLY A 141 7.18 13.47 0.80
C GLY A 141 5.84 13.77 0.11
N GLN A 142 4.72 13.29 0.70
CA GLN A 142 3.38 13.47 0.15
C GLN A 142 2.49 14.33 1.03
N VAL A 143 1.50 14.97 0.40
CA VAL A 143 0.43 15.73 1.06
C VAL A 143 -0.92 15.26 0.58
N ALA A 144 -1.94 15.31 1.44
CA ALA A 144 -3.31 14.96 1.11
C ALA A 144 -4.11 16.19 0.69
N ARG A 145 -4.99 16.05 -0.30
CA ARG A 145 -5.97 17.08 -0.69
C ARG A 145 -7.32 16.91 -0.01
N ALA A 146 -7.60 15.71 0.46
CA ALA A 146 -8.84 15.41 1.17
C ALA A 146 -8.61 14.34 2.24
N LEU A 147 -9.51 14.28 3.23
CA LEU A 147 -9.57 13.22 4.22
C LEU A 147 -10.92 12.51 4.14
N THR A 148 -10.88 11.20 4.30
CA THR A 148 -12.04 10.35 4.52
C THR A 148 -11.96 9.77 5.93
N LEU A 149 -13.01 9.98 6.72
CA LEU A 149 -13.22 9.31 7.99
C LEU A 149 -14.27 8.22 7.82
N THR A 150 -13.92 7.00 8.22
CA THR A 150 -14.83 5.86 8.28
C THR A 150 -14.98 5.41 9.72
N LEU A 151 -16.23 5.26 10.17
CA LEU A 151 -16.60 4.73 11.46
C LEU A 151 -17.25 3.36 11.26
N GLN A 152 -16.81 2.35 12.01
CA GLN A 152 -17.39 1.01 12.00
C GLN A 152 -18.10 0.74 13.31
N PHE A 153 -19.32 0.21 13.23
CA PHE A 153 -20.20 -0.01 14.39
C PHE A 153 -20.35 -1.50 14.71
N ALA A 154 -20.63 -1.82 15.97
CA ALA A 154 -20.80 -3.18 16.46
C ALA A 154 -21.90 -3.97 15.74
N GLY A 155 -22.89 -3.32 15.16
CA GLY A 155 -23.94 -3.95 14.37
C GLY A 155 -23.60 -4.16 12.89
N GLY A 156 -22.32 -4.03 12.48
CA GLY A 156 -21.91 -4.13 11.07
C GLY A 156 -22.19 -2.86 10.25
N GLY A 157 -22.78 -1.84 10.83
CA GLY A 157 -23.01 -0.55 10.19
C GLY A 157 -21.70 0.20 9.93
N ARG A 158 -21.70 1.00 8.87
CA ARG A 158 -20.57 1.86 8.48
C ARG A 158 -21.08 3.25 8.16
N TRP A 159 -20.38 4.26 8.68
CA TRP A 159 -20.55 5.63 8.27
C TRP A 159 -19.24 6.10 7.66
N GLU A 160 -19.31 6.86 6.56
CA GLU A 160 -18.16 7.36 5.87
C GLU A 160 -18.43 8.73 5.30
N LYS A 161 -17.46 9.62 5.45
CA LYS A 161 -17.54 10.97 4.87
C LYS A 161 -16.16 11.45 4.45
N THR A 162 -16.13 12.08 3.28
CA THR A 162 -14.94 12.72 2.73
C THR A 162 -15.13 14.23 2.71
N ARG A 163 -14.08 14.98 3.06
CA ARG A 163 -14.00 16.43 2.88
C ARG A 163 -12.63 16.83 2.37
N ARG A 164 -12.60 17.90 1.58
CA ARG A 164 -11.34 18.49 1.10
C ARG A 164 -10.72 19.36 2.18
N LEU A 165 -9.39 19.35 2.23
CA LEU A 165 -8.58 20.32 2.96
C LEU A 165 -8.63 21.67 2.27
N ALA A 166 -8.47 22.76 3.00
CA ALA A 166 -8.41 24.12 2.44
C ALA A 166 -7.20 24.26 1.50
N ALA A 167 -6.08 23.65 1.86
CA ALA A 167 -4.89 23.48 1.03
C ALA A 167 -4.35 22.07 1.20
N PRO A 168 -3.62 21.50 0.21
CA PRO A 168 -2.95 20.22 0.36
C PRO A 168 -2.02 20.24 1.57
N SER A 169 -2.12 19.25 2.46
CA SER A 169 -1.32 19.22 3.70
C SER A 169 -0.98 17.81 4.16
N GLY A 170 0.19 17.67 4.79
CA GLY A 170 0.62 16.51 5.58
C GLY A 170 0.81 16.84 7.06
N HIS A 171 0.39 18.05 7.49
CA HIS A 171 0.61 18.56 8.83
C HIS A 171 -0.47 18.14 9.82
N GLU A 172 -0.06 17.78 11.03
CA GLU A 172 -0.94 17.23 12.05
C GLU A 172 -2.07 18.19 12.43
N ASP A 173 -1.83 19.50 12.47
CA ASP A 173 -2.86 20.49 12.82
C ASP A 173 -3.97 20.58 11.78
N ASP A 174 -3.61 20.63 10.48
CA ASP A 174 -4.58 20.71 9.38
C ASP A 174 -5.42 19.42 9.30
N LEU A 175 -4.73 18.27 9.39
CA LEU A 175 -5.38 16.96 9.38
C LEU A 175 -6.30 16.79 10.60
N ARG A 176 -5.88 17.21 11.78
CA ARG A 176 -6.64 17.15 13.03
C ARG A 176 -7.91 17.98 12.95
N GLN A 177 -7.80 19.23 12.50
CA GLN A 177 -8.93 20.12 12.38
C GLN A 177 -10.02 19.52 11.48
N LEU A 178 -9.63 19.02 10.30
CA LEU A 178 -10.58 18.41 9.38
C LEU A 178 -11.12 17.07 9.89
N ALA A 179 -10.28 16.24 10.52
CA ALA A 179 -10.71 14.96 11.10
C ALA A 179 -11.75 15.15 12.21
N TYR A 180 -11.59 16.16 13.06
CA TYR A 180 -12.58 16.49 14.10
C TYR A 180 -13.88 17.03 13.50
N GLN A 181 -13.83 17.88 12.47
CA GLN A 181 -15.02 18.32 11.77
C GLN A 181 -15.78 17.16 11.11
N LEU A 182 -15.07 16.16 10.58
CA LEU A 182 -15.68 14.95 10.03
C LEU A 182 -16.35 14.12 11.14
N MET A 183 -15.71 13.99 12.29
CA MET A 183 -16.25 13.27 13.44
C MET A 183 -17.49 13.96 14.01
N ASP A 184 -17.46 15.28 14.16
CA ASP A 184 -18.62 16.06 14.65
C ASP A 184 -19.80 15.94 13.67
N ALA A 185 -19.53 15.87 12.35
CA ALA A 185 -20.53 15.66 11.32
C ALA A 185 -21.17 14.25 11.34
N ALA A 186 -20.56 13.28 12.02
CA ALA A 186 -21.14 11.96 12.20
C ALA A 186 -22.25 11.92 13.27
N ALA A 187 -22.34 12.97 14.10
CA ALA A 187 -23.37 13.13 15.15
C ALA A 187 -23.58 11.86 15.99
N LEU A 188 -22.50 11.29 16.50
CA LEU A 188 -22.48 10.01 17.21
C LEU A 188 -23.32 10.10 18.49
N GLN A 189 -24.53 9.55 18.47
CA GLN A 189 -25.41 9.56 19.65
C GLN A 189 -25.62 8.20 20.31
N ARG A 190 -25.58 7.08 19.55
CA ARG A 190 -26.00 5.77 20.09
C ARG A 190 -25.28 4.54 19.50
N GLY A 191 -24.30 4.69 18.62
CA GLY A 191 -23.64 3.54 17.99
C GLY A 191 -22.32 3.20 18.66
N ARG A 192 -22.18 1.99 19.22
CA ARG A 192 -20.87 1.51 19.71
C ARG A 192 -19.92 1.32 18.57
N LEU A 193 -18.76 1.99 18.64
CA LEU A 193 -17.72 1.90 17.65
C LEU A 193 -16.81 0.70 17.89
N THR A 194 -16.46 0.01 16.81
CA THR A 194 -15.50 -1.10 16.80
C THR A 194 -14.17 -0.67 16.19
N ALA A 195 -14.21 0.25 15.21
CA ALA A 195 -13.00 0.75 14.59
C ALA A 195 -13.20 2.13 13.96
N LEU A 196 -12.06 2.83 13.81
CA LEU A 196 -11.90 4.06 13.05
C LEU A 196 -10.93 3.82 11.89
N VAL A 197 -11.20 4.41 10.73
CA VAL A 197 -10.23 4.51 9.64
C VAL A 197 -10.14 5.96 9.20
N LEU A 198 -8.94 6.51 9.19
CA LEU A 198 -8.64 7.80 8.61
C LEU A 198 -7.81 7.60 7.35
N LYS A 199 -8.26 8.17 6.23
CA LYS A 199 -7.62 8.01 4.94
C LYS A 199 -7.33 9.37 4.32
N GLY A 200 -6.08 9.59 3.91
CA GLY A 200 -5.69 10.68 3.04
C GLY A 200 -6.00 10.32 1.59
N GLU A 201 -6.68 11.20 0.91
CA GLU A 201 -7.12 11.05 -0.48
C GLU A 201 -6.42 12.05 -1.38
N ASP A 202 -6.37 11.73 -2.70
CA ASP A 202 -5.78 12.57 -3.73
C ASP A 202 -4.37 13.04 -3.34
N LEU A 203 -3.53 12.09 -2.95
CA LEU A 203 -2.15 12.38 -2.54
C LEU A 203 -1.34 12.90 -3.72
N ILE A 204 -0.60 13.96 -3.47
CA ILE A 204 0.37 14.54 -4.41
C ILE A 204 1.73 14.66 -3.73
N ASP A 205 2.78 14.79 -4.53
CA ASP A 205 4.12 15.07 -4.00
C ASP A 205 4.12 16.44 -3.31
N ALA A 206 4.78 16.53 -2.18
CA ALA A 206 4.85 17.77 -1.39
C ALA A 206 5.44 18.94 -2.20
N ASP A 207 6.42 18.63 -3.08
CA ASP A 207 7.05 19.62 -3.95
C ASP A 207 6.10 20.18 -5.03
N GLN A 208 5.02 19.44 -5.35
CA GLN A 208 3.99 19.89 -6.31
C GLN A 208 2.85 20.68 -5.63
N ALA A 209 2.81 20.68 -4.30
CA ALA A 209 1.85 21.48 -3.57
C ALA A 209 2.24 22.96 -3.66
N ALA A 210 1.31 23.80 -4.15
CA ALA A 210 1.51 25.25 -4.09
C ALA A 210 1.63 25.68 -2.63
N TRP A 211 2.78 26.16 -2.24
CA TRP A 211 3.03 26.71 -0.91
C TRP A 211 2.44 28.12 -0.87
N GLN A 212 1.33 28.26 -0.19
CA GLN A 212 0.88 29.57 0.22
C GLN A 212 1.68 29.93 1.49
N LEU A 213 2.58 30.92 1.37
CA LEU A 213 3.29 31.45 2.54
C LEU A 213 2.25 31.88 3.57
N SER A 214 2.29 31.25 4.72
CA SER A 214 1.47 31.67 5.85
C SER A 214 2.11 32.89 6.49
N LEU A 215 1.31 33.91 6.77
CA LEU A 215 1.72 35.04 7.60
C LEU A 215 1.63 34.70 9.10
N ASP A 216 1.28 33.46 9.45
CA ASP A 216 1.20 32.96 10.83
C ASP A 216 2.51 32.28 11.22
N ASP A 217 3.40 33.06 11.86
CA ASP A 217 4.69 32.60 12.37
C ASP A 217 4.55 31.40 13.34
N ALA A 218 3.45 31.35 14.11
CA ALA A 218 3.20 30.25 15.03
C ALA A 218 2.87 28.96 14.29
N ARG A 219 2.23 29.03 13.12
CA ARG A 219 2.02 27.87 12.24
C ARG A 219 3.34 27.37 11.69
N GLU A 220 4.16 28.25 11.14
CA GLU A 220 5.48 27.89 10.58
C GLU A 220 6.38 27.23 11.62
N ALA A 221 6.40 27.76 12.86
CA ALA A 221 7.13 27.17 13.97
C ALA A 221 6.63 25.75 14.32
N ARG A 222 5.30 25.50 14.26
CA ARG A 222 4.74 24.16 14.48
C ARG A 222 5.15 23.19 13.37
N LEU A 223 5.13 23.62 12.10
CA LEU A 223 5.57 22.80 10.97
C LEU A 223 7.04 22.39 11.10
N ALA A 224 7.90 23.32 11.49
CA ALA A 224 9.30 23.03 11.76
C ALA A 224 9.49 22.04 12.93
N ALA A 225 8.67 22.19 13.98
CA ALA A 225 8.69 21.29 15.14
C ALA A 225 8.26 19.86 14.79
N GLU A 226 7.27 19.68 13.89
CA GLU A 226 6.83 18.33 13.44
C GLU A 226 7.96 17.55 12.81
N SER A 227 8.79 18.17 11.97
CA SER A 227 9.95 17.52 11.35
C SER A 227 11.01 17.09 12.39
N ALA A 228 11.17 17.86 13.47
CA ALA A 228 12.05 17.50 14.57
C ALA A 228 11.47 16.32 15.39
N VAL A 229 10.16 16.36 15.65
CA VAL A 229 9.44 15.27 16.32
C VAL A 229 9.51 13.97 15.53
N ASP A 230 9.34 14.02 14.21
CA ASP A 230 9.44 12.82 13.35
C ASP A 230 10.84 12.21 13.42
N ARG A 231 11.91 13.01 13.41
CA ARG A 231 13.29 12.50 13.62
C ARG A 231 13.49 11.82 14.97
N VAL A 232 12.84 12.35 16.03
CA VAL A 232 12.87 11.71 17.35
C VAL A 232 12.13 10.38 17.34
N ARG A 233 10.96 10.31 16.68
CA ARG A 233 10.17 9.08 16.51
C ARG A 233 10.92 8.02 15.71
N ASP A 234 11.62 8.42 14.66
CA ASP A 234 12.43 7.51 13.83
C ASP A 234 13.59 6.91 14.63
N LYS A 235 14.21 7.70 15.50
CA LYS A 235 15.37 7.25 16.29
C LYS A 235 14.99 6.43 17.53
N PHE A 236 13.92 6.79 18.21
CA PHE A 236 13.57 6.25 19.54
C PHE A 236 12.24 5.48 19.56
N GLY A 237 11.55 5.40 18.42
CA GLY A 237 10.27 4.72 18.27
C GLY A 237 9.07 5.68 18.23
N PRO A 238 7.97 5.24 17.60
CA PRO A 238 6.82 6.08 17.27
C PRO A 238 6.01 6.55 18.50
N GLN A 239 6.22 5.91 19.66
CA GLN A 239 5.48 6.24 20.88
C GLN A 239 6.26 7.12 21.88
N VAL A 240 7.49 7.52 21.55
CA VAL A 240 8.35 8.26 22.47
C VAL A 240 7.87 9.71 22.70
N ILE A 241 7.23 10.29 21.71
CA ILE A 241 6.70 11.66 21.77
C ILE A 241 5.40 11.78 20.98
N GLY A 242 4.42 12.46 21.55
CA GLY A 242 3.12 12.68 20.92
C GLY A 242 2.20 13.54 21.77
N PRO A 243 0.98 13.83 21.30
CA PRO A 243 -0.01 14.58 22.06
C PRO A 243 -0.37 13.87 23.38
N ALA A 244 -0.45 14.61 24.47
CA ALA A 244 -0.73 14.06 25.82
C ALA A 244 -1.99 13.18 25.87
N ALA A 245 -3.03 13.52 25.08
CA ALA A 245 -4.27 12.75 25.01
C ALA A 245 -4.08 11.33 24.46
N VAL A 246 -3.00 11.07 23.68
CA VAL A 246 -2.69 9.74 23.13
C VAL A 246 -2.07 8.82 24.19
N PHE A 247 -1.41 9.41 25.21
CA PHE A 247 -0.75 8.69 26.30
C PHE A 247 -1.64 8.48 27.52
N ARG A 248 -2.86 9.02 27.57
CA ARG A 248 -3.79 8.74 28.67
C ARG A 248 -4.13 7.25 28.63
N ARG A 249 -3.66 6.52 29.66
CA ARG A 249 -4.19 5.19 29.95
C ARG A 249 -5.68 5.36 30.27
N ALA A 250 -6.52 4.59 29.63
CA ALA A 250 -7.85 4.32 30.12
C ALA A 250 -7.67 3.71 31.53
N SER A 251 -8.18 4.41 32.53
CA SER A 251 -8.26 3.90 33.92
C SER A 251 -9.39 2.91 33.99
#